data_ccdf1c2c7697a25949e5cc9f9c428dba
#
_entry.id   ccdf1c2c7697a25949e5cc9f9c428dba
#
_cell.length_a   1.000
_cell.length_b   1.000
_cell.length_c   1.000
_cell.angle_alpha   90.00
_cell.angle_beta   90.00
_cell.angle_gamma   90.00
#
_symmetry.space_group_name_H-M   'P 1'
#
loop_
_entity.id
_entity.type
_entity.pdbx_description
1 polymer ?
#
loop_
_entity_poly.entity_id
_entity_poly.type
_entity_poly.pdbx_seq_one_letter_code
_entity_poly.pdbx_strand_id
1 'polypeptide(L)'
;VELIQVFTSLAEKINQDPTGISHLNDVYQLEVTSGTYQVRFADGKAEWAEGNKWEPTCSLQIKDEDLLKLVTGKLGATTAVMMGKLKVKGSIEAALRLQKVLKYYAS
;
A
#
# COMPACT_ATOMS: atom_id res chain seq x y z
N VAL A 1 -0.30 10.72 -12.13
CA VAL A 1 -1.17 11.74 -11.58
C VAL A 1 -2.05 11.14 -10.51
N GLU A 2 -2.73 10.13 -10.94
CA GLU A 2 -3.73 9.50 -10.11
C GLU A 2 -3.15 8.82 -8.88
N LEU A 3 -1.93 8.29 -8.99
CA LEU A 3 -1.30 7.60 -7.86
C LEU A 3 -1.00 8.54 -6.71
N ILE A 4 -0.46 9.72 -7.00
CA ILE A 4 -0.15 10.69 -5.95
C ILE A 4 -1.43 11.15 -5.26
N GLN A 5 -2.48 11.38 -6.02
CA GLN A 5 -3.79 11.73 -5.47
C GLN A 5 -4.36 10.61 -4.62
N VAL A 6 -4.21 9.37 -5.07
CA VAL A 6 -4.68 8.21 -4.33
C VAL A 6 -3.91 8.05 -3.01
N PHE A 7 -2.58 8.18 -3.05
CA PHE A 7 -1.77 8.09 -1.83
C PHE A 7 -2.14 9.20 -0.85
N THR A 8 -2.30 10.43 -1.34
CA THR A 8 -2.67 11.56 -0.50
C THR A 8 -4.04 11.35 0.14
N SER A 9 -5.03 10.96 -0.66
CA SER A 9 -6.38 10.72 -0.16
C SER A 9 -6.43 9.58 0.84
N LEU A 10 -5.71 8.50 0.56
CA LEU A 10 -5.68 7.34 1.46
C LEU A 10 -5.00 7.71 2.77
N ALA A 11 -3.88 8.42 2.72
CA ALA A 11 -3.18 8.85 3.94
C ALA A 11 -4.06 9.76 4.78
N GLU A 12 -4.77 10.70 4.15
CA GLU A 12 -5.69 11.59 4.88
C GLU A 12 -6.81 10.78 5.55
N LYS A 13 -7.39 9.85 4.82
CA LYS A 13 -8.47 9.01 5.33
C LYS A 13 -8.01 8.19 6.53
N ILE A 14 -6.82 7.59 6.43
CA ILE A 14 -6.24 6.81 7.51
C ILE A 14 -5.93 7.70 8.71
N ASN A 15 -5.35 8.88 8.48
CA ASN A 15 -4.97 9.77 9.58
C ASN A 15 -6.17 10.37 10.29
N GLN A 16 -7.32 10.48 9.61
CA GLN A 16 -8.57 10.90 10.25
C GLN A 16 -9.16 9.80 11.13
N ASP A 17 -8.91 8.54 10.78
CA ASP A 17 -9.39 7.39 11.56
C ASP A 17 -8.32 6.32 11.52
N PRO A 18 -7.31 6.40 12.40
CA PRO A 18 -6.18 5.46 12.36
C PRO A 18 -6.45 4.09 12.96
N THR A 19 -7.71 3.78 13.26
CA THR A 19 -8.07 2.50 13.87
C THR A 19 -7.55 1.31 13.09
N GLY A 20 -7.61 1.37 11.75
CA GLY A 20 -7.19 0.27 10.90
C GLY A 20 -5.69 0.02 10.87
N ILE A 21 -4.89 0.94 11.39
CA ILE A 21 -3.42 0.80 11.42
C ILE A 21 -2.84 0.90 12.83
N SER A 22 -3.67 0.82 13.86
CA SER A 22 -3.28 1.14 15.23
C SER A 22 -2.11 0.33 15.77
N HIS A 23 -1.89 -0.87 15.27
CA HIS A 23 -0.80 -1.74 15.74
C HIS A 23 0.26 -1.98 14.67
N LEU A 24 0.22 -1.23 13.58
CA LEU A 24 1.14 -1.44 12.47
C LEU A 24 2.40 -0.62 12.60
N ASN A 25 3.50 -1.21 12.16
CA ASN A 25 4.79 -0.55 12.07
C ASN A 25 5.49 -1.14 10.85
N ASP A 26 5.00 -0.78 9.66
CA ASP A 26 5.44 -1.36 8.41
C ASP A 26 5.75 -0.28 7.40
N VAL A 27 6.74 -0.56 6.54
CA VAL A 27 7.04 0.27 5.38
C VAL A 27 6.84 -0.59 4.13
N TYR A 28 6.00 -0.13 3.22
CA TYR A 28 5.75 -0.82 1.96
C TYR A 28 6.40 -0.04 0.83
N GLN A 29 7.27 -0.71 0.09
CA GLN A 29 7.88 -0.13 -1.09
C GLN A 29 7.09 -0.58 -2.32
N LEU A 30 6.56 0.37 -3.05
CA LEU A 30 5.72 0.12 -4.21
C LEU A 30 6.52 0.42 -5.47
N GLU A 31 6.91 -0.63 -6.18
CA GLU A 31 7.63 -0.50 -7.45
C GLU A 31 6.61 -0.62 -8.57
N VAL A 32 6.24 0.52 -9.12
CA VAL A 32 5.18 0.62 -10.12
C VAL A 32 5.74 1.13 -11.44
N THR A 33 4.88 1.18 -12.46
CA THR A 33 5.30 1.58 -13.81
C THR A 33 5.91 2.98 -13.82
N SER A 34 5.32 3.92 -13.07
CA SER A 34 5.75 5.31 -13.07
C SER A 34 6.92 5.61 -12.12
N GLY A 35 7.32 4.66 -11.28
CA GLY A 35 8.44 4.88 -10.37
C GLY A 35 8.34 4.07 -9.09
N THR A 36 9.04 4.53 -8.07
CA THR A 36 9.06 3.88 -6.75
C THR A 36 8.48 4.82 -5.72
N TYR A 37 7.57 4.30 -4.91
CA TYR A 37 6.93 5.03 -3.82
C TYR A 37 6.98 4.19 -2.56
N GLN A 38 6.92 4.84 -1.42
CA GLN A 38 6.85 4.15 -0.13
C GLN A 38 5.67 4.66 0.67
N VAL A 39 5.02 3.74 1.38
CA VAL A 39 3.96 4.06 2.32
C VAL A 39 4.36 3.49 3.67
N ARG A 40 4.35 4.33 4.69
CA ARG A 40 4.75 3.95 6.03
C ARG A 40 3.57 4.08 6.98
N PHE A 41 3.33 3.01 7.73
CA PHE A 41 2.36 3.02 8.83
C PHE A 41 3.14 2.86 10.14
N ALA A 42 3.15 3.89 10.95
CA ALA A 42 3.85 3.85 12.24
C ALA A 42 3.23 4.86 13.18
N ASP A 43 3.17 4.51 14.44
CA ASP A 43 2.69 5.40 15.50
C ASP A 43 1.29 5.97 15.24
N GLY A 44 0.44 5.15 14.60
CA GLY A 44 -0.93 5.56 14.27
C GLY A 44 -1.02 6.58 13.16
N LYS A 45 0.02 6.68 12.32
CA LYS A 45 0.06 7.64 11.21
C LYS A 45 0.40 6.94 9.91
N ALA A 46 -0.19 7.42 8.82
CA ALA A 46 0.15 7.01 7.47
C ALA A 46 0.92 8.13 6.79
N GLU A 47 2.08 7.78 6.23
CA GLU A 47 2.91 8.70 5.47
C GLU A 47 3.26 8.06 4.15
N TRP A 48 3.50 8.87 3.13
CA TRP A 48 4.01 8.34 1.87
C TRP A 48 5.13 9.22 1.36
N ALA A 49 6.00 8.63 0.55
CA ALA A 49 7.13 9.35 -0.03
C ALA A 49 7.47 8.72 -1.37
N GLU A 50 8.10 9.50 -2.21
CA GLU A 50 8.65 9.03 -3.48
C GLU A 50 10.09 8.59 -3.25
N GLY A 51 10.51 7.49 -3.86
CA GLY A 51 11.87 6.97 -3.74
C GLY A 51 12.06 6.05 -2.55
N ASN A 52 13.28 5.99 -2.04
CA ASN A 52 13.70 5.08 -0.97
C ASN A 52 14.05 5.85 0.31
N LYS A 53 13.05 6.39 0.96
CA LYS A 53 13.27 7.17 2.18
C LYS A 53 13.44 6.30 3.42
N TRP A 54 12.73 5.18 3.49
CA TRP A 54 12.72 4.29 4.65
C TRP A 54 13.17 2.89 4.29
N GLU A 55 13.61 2.12 5.27
CA GLU A 55 13.93 0.71 5.09
C GLU A 55 12.63 -0.08 4.90
N PRO A 56 12.42 -0.74 3.77
CA PRO A 56 11.14 -1.42 3.53
C PRO A 56 11.00 -2.70 4.32
N THR A 57 9.80 -2.90 4.88
CA THR A 57 9.39 -4.18 5.47
C THR A 57 9.06 -5.16 4.36
N CYS A 58 8.49 -4.65 3.28
CA CYS A 58 7.96 -5.45 2.19
C CYS A 58 8.02 -4.61 0.93
N SER A 59 8.37 -5.24 -0.19
CA SER A 59 8.34 -4.58 -1.50
C SER A 59 7.30 -5.23 -2.38
N LEU A 60 6.53 -4.42 -3.07
CA LEU A 60 5.45 -4.85 -3.94
C LEU A 60 5.71 -4.33 -5.35
N GLN A 61 5.70 -5.23 -6.32
CA GLN A 61 5.86 -4.90 -7.74
C GLN A 61 4.52 -5.03 -8.42
N ILE A 62 4.01 -3.94 -8.98
CA ILE A 62 2.68 -3.93 -9.59
C ILE A 62 2.60 -2.77 -10.57
N LYS A 63 1.78 -2.90 -11.62
CA LYS A 63 1.56 -1.80 -12.56
C LYS A 63 0.67 -0.73 -11.94
N ASP A 64 0.86 0.53 -12.37
CA ASP A 64 0.07 1.66 -11.88
C ASP A 64 -1.43 1.37 -11.91
N GLU A 65 -1.94 0.90 -13.04
CA GLU A 65 -3.37 0.66 -13.21
C GLU A 65 -3.88 -0.43 -12.28
N ASP A 66 -3.08 -1.47 -12.02
CA ASP A 66 -3.46 -2.54 -11.12
C ASP A 66 -3.42 -2.09 -9.67
N LEU A 67 -2.47 -1.22 -9.32
CA LEU A 67 -2.41 -0.64 -7.99
C LEU A 67 -3.66 0.21 -7.71
N LEU A 68 -4.11 0.99 -8.69
CA LEU A 68 -5.34 1.76 -8.55
C LEU A 68 -6.53 0.86 -8.27
N LYS A 69 -6.62 -0.27 -8.97
CA LYS A 69 -7.68 -1.24 -8.73
C LYS A 69 -7.59 -1.85 -7.35
N LEU A 70 -6.37 -2.10 -6.89
CA LEU A 70 -6.12 -2.69 -5.57
C LEU A 70 -6.59 -1.74 -4.46
N VAL A 71 -6.20 -0.47 -4.52
CA VAL A 71 -6.54 0.50 -3.48
C VAL A 71 -8.01 0.90 -3.51
N THR A 72 -8.69 0.77 -4.64
CA THR A 72 -10.11 1.07 -4.75
C THR A 72 -11.00 -0.14 -4.49
N GLY A 73 -10.41 -1.29 -4.16
CA GLY A 73 -11.15 -2.51 -3.85
C GLY A 73 -11.64 -3.29 -5.05
N LYS A 74 -11.26 -2.89 -6.27
CA LYS A 74 -11.69 -3.58 -7.49
C LYS A 74 -10.85 -4.81 -7.80
N LEU A 75 -9.69 -4.94 -7.18
CA LEU A 75 -8.80 -6.08 -7.37
C LEU A 75 -8.30 -6.52 -5.99
N GLY A 76 -8.49 -7.79 -5.66
CA GLY A 76 -7.98 -8.35 -4.42
C GLY A 76 -6.49 -8.64 -4.52
N ALA A 77 -5.77 -8.46 -3.41
CA ALA A 77 -4.32 -8.71 -3.39
C ALA A 77 -3.99 -10.17 -3.69
N THR A 78 -4.72 -11.10 -3.10
CA THR A 78 -4.51 -12.52 -3.35
C THR A 78 -4.73 -12.86 -4.82
N THR A 79 -5.81 -12.34 -5.40
CA THR A 79 -6.10 -12.55 -6.82
C THR A 79 -5.00 -11.95 -7.70
N ALA A 80 -4.52 -10.77 -7.35
CA ALA A 80 -3.45 -10.12 -8.11
C ALA A 80 -2.17 -10.95 -8.11
N VAL A 81 -1.81 -11.54 -6.96
CA VAL A 81 -0.65 -12.42 -6.88
C VAL A 81 -0.85 -13.67 -7.74
N MET A 82 -2.01 -14.29 -7.66
CA MET A 82 -2.31 -15.49 -8.43
C MET A 82 -2.30 -15.24 -9.94
N MET A 83 -2.68 -14.04 -10.35
CA MET A 83 -2.69 -13.67 -11.77
C MET A 83 -1.34 -13.15 -12.27
N GLY A 84 -0.33 -13.10 -11.39
CA GLY A 84 0.98 -12.58 -11.74
C GLY A 84 1.04 -11.07 -11.89
N LYS A 85 0.01 -10.36 -11.44
CA LYS A 85 -0.04 -8.90 -11.50
C LYS A 85 0.67 -8.22 -10.35
N LEU A 86 0.79 -8.93 -9.23
CA LEU A 86 1.45 -8.42 -8.02
C LEU A 86 2.54 -9.40 -7.60
N LYS A 87 3.75 -8.89 -7.44
CA LYS A 87 4.87 -9.68 -6.92
C LYS A 87 5.27 -9.12 -5.57
N VAL A 88 5.46 -9.99 -4.59
CA VAL A 88 5.79 -9.62 -3.22
C VAL A 88 7.20 -10.08 -2.90
N LYS A 89 8.02 -9.16 -2.36
CA LYS A 89 9.36 -9.47 -1.86
C LYS A 89 9.44 -9.04 -0.40
N GLY A 90 10.09 -9.85 0.42
CA GLY A 90 10.22 -9.60 1.84
C GLY A 90 9.09 -10.25 2.62
N SER A 91 8.54 -9.56 3.59
CA SER A 91 7.56 -10.12 4.50
C SER A 91 6.20 -10.31 3.84
N ILE A 92 5.79 -11.57 3.67
CA ILE A 92 4.45 -11.90 3.16
C ILE A 92 3.39 -11.52 4.19
N GLU A 93 3.72 -11.66 5.47
CA GLU A 93 2.81 -11.26 6.55
C GLU A 93 2.51 -9.78 6.49
N ALA A 94 3.53 -8.94 6.19
CA ALA A 94 3.31 -7.50 6.02
C ALA A 94 2.38 -7.23 4.84
N ALA A 95 2.52 -7.97 3.75
CA ALA A 95 1.64 -7.83 2.59
C ALA A 95 0.19 -8.16 2.94
N LEU A 96 -0.02 -9.19 3.77
CA LEU A 96 -1.36 -9.54 4.23
C LEU A 96 -1.95 -8.46 5.15
N ARG A 97 -1.11 -7.83 5.97
CA ARG A 97 -1.57 -6.70 6.79
C ARG A 97 -2.00 -5.52 5.93
N LEU A 98 -1.26 -5.24 4.85
CA LEU A 98 -1.65 -4.18 3.92
C LEU A 98 -3.00 -4.49 3.27
N GLN A 99 -3.24 -5.74 2.90
CA GLN A 99 -4.53 -6.13 2.33
C GLN A 99 -5.67 -5.80 3.28
N LYS A 100 -5.50 -6.08 4.57
CA LYS A 100 -6.51 -5.76 5.58
C LYS A 100 -6.73 -4.25 5.71
N VAL A 101 -5.65 -3.48 5.66
CA VAL A 101 -5.74 -2.00 5.69
C VAL A 101 -6.54 -1.50 4.50
N LEU A 102 -6.23 -1.97 3.31
CA LEU A 102 -6.93 -1.52 2.10
C LEU A 102 -8.42 -1.88 2.16
N LYS A 103 -8.75 -3.05 2.70
CA LYS A 103 -10.13 -3.45 2.88
C LYS A 103 -10.86 -2.56 3.88
N TYR A 104 -10.19 -2.24 4.98
CA TYR A 104 -10.78 -1.41 6.04
C TYR A 104 -11.15 -0.02 5.53
N TYR A 105 -10.29 0.58 4.70
CA TYR A 105 -10.48 1.93 4.21
C TYR A 105 -11.14 2.00 2.83
N ALA A 106 -11.36 0.87 2.18
CA ALA A 106 -12.11 0.84 0.93
C ALA A 106 -13.59 1.12 1.20
N SER A 107 -14.19 1.94 0.41
CA SER A 107 -15.60 2.27 0.62
C SER A 107 -16.30 2.48 -0.70
#